data_1fd68c47d4045e155ecd01e7c2e67bdf
#
_entry.id   1fd68c47d4045e155ecd01e7c2e67bdf
#
_cell.length_a   1.000
_cell.length_b   1.000
_cell.length_c   1.000
_cell.angle_alpha   90.00
_cell.angle_beta   90.00
_cell.angle_gamma   90.00
#
_symmetry.space_group_name_H-M   'P 1'
#
loop_
_entity.id
_entity.type
_entity.pdbx_description
1 polymer ?
#
loop_
_entity_poly.entity_id
_entity_poly.type
_entity_poly.pdbx_seq_one_letter_code
_entity_poly.pdbx_strand_id
1 'polypeptide(L)'
;RNRYRDAIRSPPEPEAPRAAPPEQIEYKELEALVNRTLEKLPERRLRIFRMHRFEGKKYAEIASNLSLSVKTVEAEMTKALRTLRDELEIYMKYD
;
A
#
# COMPACT_ATOMS: atom_id res chain seq x y z
N ARG A 1 12.70 -2.49 9.96
CA ARG A 1 12.81 -3.01 10.22
C ARG A 1 12.51 -3.15 10.68
N ASN A 2 12.24 -3.08 10.37
CA ASN A 2 12.21 -3.68 10.72
C ASN A 2 11.61 -3.86 11.23
N ARG A 3 11.37 -3.73 11.20
CA ARG A 3 11.09 -4.16 11.62
C ARG A 3 10.58 -4.82 11.45
N TYR A 4 10.56 -4.88 10.90
CA TYR A 4 10.30 -5.73 10.79
C TYR A 4 10.31 -6.50 11.00
N ARG A 5 10.51 -6.68 10.96
CA ARG A 5 10.79 -7.55 11.18
C ARG A 5 10.63 -8.02 11.75
N ASP A 6 10.95 -7.81 11.76
CA ASP A 6 11.03 -8.48 12.40
C ASP A 6 10.41 -8.95 12.73
N ALA A 7 10.33 -8.83 12.54
CA ALA A 7 9.89 -9.35 13.00
C ALA A 7 9.45 -9.93 13.19
N ILE A 8 9.32 -10.13 13.05
CA ILE A 8 9.14 -10.66 13.38
C ILE A 8 8.76 -11.15 13.94
N ARG A 9 8.75 -11.36 14.11
CA ARG A 9 8.60 -11.70 14.92
C ARG A 9 7.91 -11.86 15.47
N SER A 10 7.50 -11.85 15.66
CA SER A 10 6.95 -11.93 16.42
C SER A 10 6.23 -12.06 16.84
N PRO A 11 5.94 -12.17 17.01
CA PRO A 11 5.14 -12.25 17.57
C PRO A 11 4.27 -12.35 17.95
N PRO A 12 3.98 -12.48 18.08
CA PRO A 12 3.08 -12.49 18.50
C PRO A 12 2.25 -12.29 18.92
N GLU A 13 1.86 -12.06 18.99
CA GLU A 13 1.21 -11.78 19.44
C GLU A 13 0.32 -11.64 19.66
N PRO A 14 0.06 -11.68 19.78
CA PRO A 14 -0.85 -11.54 20.02
C PRO A 14 -1.64 -11.10 20.51
N GLU A 15 -1.90 -10.78 20.82
CA GLU A 15 -2.55 -10.37 21.27
C GLU A 15 -3.35 -9.89 21.18
N ALA A 16 -3.13 -9.76 20.78
CA ALA A 16 -3.91 -9.10 20.48
C ALA A 16 -5.16 -9.05 20.67
N PRO A 17 -5.47 -9.52 21.15
CA PRO A 17 -6.81 -9.55 21.24
C PRO A 17 -7.44 -8.36 21.52
N ARG A 18 -6.89 -7.64 21.81
CA ARG A 18 -7.41 -6.62 21.98
C ARG A 18 -7.96 -6.19 20.86
N ALA A 19 -7.74 -6.71 19.86
CA ALA A 19 -8.40 -6.28 18.69
C ALA A 19 -9.83 -6.16 18.98
N ALA A 20 -10.23 -5.12 19.42
CA ALA A 20 -11.62 -4.89 19.66
C ALA A 20 -12.37 -4.92 18.35
N PRO A 21 -13.65 -5.29 18.36
CA PRO A 21 -14.44 -5.27 17.15
C PRO A 21 -14.38 -3.95 16.38
N PRO A 22 -14.39 -2.80 17.06
CA PRO A 22 -14.26 -1.54 16.32
C PRO A 22 -13.01 -1.48 15.47
N GLU A 23 -11.91 -2.04 15.97
CA GLU A 23 -10.68 -2.04 15.21
C GLU A 23 -10.79 -2.91 13.97
N GLN A 24 -11.50 -4.02 14.08
CA GLN A 24 -11.71 -4.87 12.92
C GLN A 24 -12.56 -4.17 11.88
N ILE A 25 -13.57 -3.42 12.32
CA ILE A 25 -14.40 -2.67 11.39
C ILE A 25 -13.56 -1.62 10.72
N GLU A 26 -12.70 -0.95 11.48
CA GLU A 26 -11.84 0.07 10.91
C GLU A 26 -10.89 -0.51 9.88
N TYR A 27 -10.40 -1.72 10.14
CA TYR A 27 -9.50 -2.36 9.19
C TYR A 27 -10.20 -2.60 7.87
N LYS A 28 -11.43 -3.09 7.90
CA LYS A 28 -12.16 -3.35 6.67
C LYS A 28 -12.49 -2.06 5.94
N GLU A 29 -12.80 -1.01 6.70
CA GLU A 29 -13.06 0.27 6.08
C GLU A 29 -11.80 0.81 5.44
N LEU A 30 -10.66 0.63 6.10
CA LEU A 30 -9.39 1.06 5.57
C LEU A 30 -9.07 0.31 4.28
N GLU A 31 -9.29 -0.99 4.29
CA GLU A 31 -9.05 -1.80 3.10
C GLU A 31 -9.92 -1.34 1.94
N ALA A 32 -11.18 -1.07 2.22
CA ALA A 32 -12.09 -0.60 1.19
C ALA A 32 -11.64 0.76 0.66
N LEU A 33 -11.17 1.63 1.54
CA LEU A 33 -10.70 2.93 1.13
C LEU A 33 -9.49 2.82 0.23
N VAL A 34 -8.55 1.96 0.60
CA VAL A 34 -7.36 1.74 -0.22
C VAL A 34 -7.75 1.23 -1.60
N ASN A 35 -8.66 0.26 -1.65
CA ASN A 35 -9.09 -0.28 -2.93
C ASN A 35 -9.77 0.76 -3.80
N ARG A 36 -10.63 1.59 -3.20
CA ARG A 36 -11.28 2.65 -3.96
C ARG A 36 -10.28 3.66 -4.47
N THR A 37 -9.29 3.99 -3.64
CA THR A 37 -8.28 4.95 -4.03
C THR A 37 -7.45 4.41 -5.19
N LEU A 38 -7.09 3.14 -5.13
CA LEU A 38 -6.33 2.52 -6.21
C LEU A 38 -7.10 2.58 -7.53
N GLU A 39 -8.41 2.38 -7.47
CA GLU A 39 -9.22 2.42 -8.69
C GLU A 39 -9.25 3.80 -9.32
N LYS A 40 -8.93 4.84 -8.55
CA LYS A 40 -8.90 6.20 -9.08
C LYS A 40 -7.60 6.52 -9.81
N LEU A 41 -6.58 5.70 -9.62
CA LEU A 41 -5.29 5.96 -10.26
C LEU A 41 -5.38 5.74 -11.76
N PRO A 42 -4.60 6.52 -12.54
CA PRO A 42 -4.49 6.23 -13.97
C PRO A 42 -4.04 4.79 -14.18
N GLU A 43 -4.46 4.21 -15.28
CA GLU A 43 -4.21 2.80 -15.52
C GLU A 43 -2.75 2.41 -15.40
N ARG A 44 -1.86 3.21 -15.99
CA ARG A 44 -0.43 2.88 -15.93
C ARG A 44 0.09 2.92 -14.50
N ARG A 45 -0.32 3.93 -13.74
CA ARG A 45 0.14 4.06 -12.35
C ARG A 45 -0.38 2.91 -11.50
N LEU A 46 -1.62 2.56 -11.69
CA LEU A 46 -2.22 1.44 -10.96
C LEU A 46 -1.49 0.15 -11.29
N ARG A 47 -1.18 -0.05 -12.56
CA ARG A 47 -0.50 -1.27 -12.98
C ARG A 47 0.89 -1.35 -12.35
N ILE A 48 1.62 -0.24 -12.35
CA ILE A 48 2.95 -0.21 -11.75
C ILE A 48 2.85 -0.49 -10.26
N PHE A 49 1.88 0.12 -9.59
CA PHE A 49 1.70 -0.07 -8.17
C PHE A 49 1.43 -1.55 -7.85
N ARG A 50 0.55 -2.17 -8.62
CA ARG A 50 0.22 -3.58 -8.39
C ARG A 50 1.41 -4.49 -8.63
N MET A 51 2.17 -4.22 -9.67
CA MET A 51 3.33 -5.06 -9.97
C MET A 51 4.34 -5.01 -8.83
N HIS A 52 4.49 -3.86 -8.23
CA HIS A 52 5.44 -3.73 -7.15
C HIS A 52 4.90 -4.28 -5.83
N ARG A 53 3.71 -3.90 -5.45
CA ARG A 53 3.20 -4.24 -4.12
C ARG A 53 2.55 -5.62 -4.04
N PHE A 54 1.89 -6.04 -5.09
CA PHE A 54 1.20 -7.32 -5.06
C PHE A 54 1.99 -8.45 -5.69
N GLU A 55 2.80 -8.14 -6.70
CA GLU A 55 3.57 -9.16 -7.38
C GLU A 55 5.03 -9.19 -6.95
N GLY A 56 5.45 -8.21 -6.15
CA GLY A 56 6.80 -8.21 -5.61
C GLY A 56 7.89 -7.90 -6.61
N LYS A 57 7.56 -7.27 -7.72
CA LYS A 57 8.54 -6.97 -8.74
C LYS A 57 9.35 -5.75 -8.35
N LYS A 58 10.61 -5.75 -8.73
CA LYS A 58 11.48 -4.60 -8.50
C LYS A 58 11.23 -3.56 -9.57
N TYR A 59 11.59 -2.32 -9.26
CA TYR A 59 11.38 -1.22 -10.20
C TYR A 59 12.03 -1.51 -11.56
N ALA A 60 13.22 -2.09 -11.55
CA ALA A 60 13.89 -2.40 -12.82
C ALA A 60 13.09 -3.41 -13.63
N GLU A 61 12.51 -4.39 -12.98
CA GLU A 61 11.68 -5.37 -13.68
C GLU A 61 10.43 -4.73 -14.26
N ILE A 62 9.81 -3.88 -13.47
CA ILE A 62 8.60 -3.19 -13.92
C ILE A 62 8.92 -2.33 -15.13
N ALA A 63 10.02 -1.58 -15.02
CA ALA A 63 10.45 -0.71 -16.13
C ALA A 63 10.67 -1.52 -17.39
N SER A 64 11.33 -2.66 -17.26
CA SER A 64 11.58 -3.53 -18.40
C SER A 64 10.28 -4.07 -18.99
N ASN A 65 9.39 -4.54 -18.11
CA ASN A 65 8.12 -5.11 -18.56
C ASN A 65 7.25 -4.12 -19.29
N LEU A 66 7.28 -2.86 -18.87
CA LEU A 66 6.41 -1.84 -19.44
C LEU A 66 7.14 -0.93 -20.42
N SER A 67 8.38 -1.21 -20.70
CA SER A 67 9.20 -0.39 -21.62
C SER A 67 9.26 1.06 -21.14
N LEU A 68 9.50 1.23 -19.84
CA LEU A 68 9.65 2.53 -19.22
C LEU A 68 11.02 2.62 -18.58
N SER A 69 11.43 3.85 -18.26
CA SER A 69 12.66 4.02 -17.50
C SER A 69 12.38 3.77 -16.03
N VAL A 70 13.43 3.41 -15.29
CA VAL A 70 13.30 3.23 -13.85
C VAL A 70 12.83 4.53 -13.20
N LYS A 71 13.33 5.66 -13.70
CA LYS A 71 12.91 6.95 -13.16
C LYS A 71 11.40 7.16 -13.30
N THR A 72 10.85 6.77 -14.43
CA THR A 72 9.41 6.89 -14.63
C THR A 72 8.66 6.00 -13.64
N VAL A 73 9.15 4.78 -13.43
CA VAL A 73 8.52 3.88 -12.47
C VAL A 73 8.57 4.47 -11.07
N GLU A 74 9.71 5.04 -10.69
CA GLU A 74 9.84 5.68 -9.39
C GLU A 74 8.86 6.83 -9.23
N ALA A 75 8.75 7.65 -10.27
CA ALA A 75 7.85 8.80 -10.22
C ALA A 75 6.41 8.35 -10.08
N GLU A 76 6.02 7.32 -10.81
CA GLU A 76 4.66 6.81 -10.73
C GLU A 76 4.37 6.23 -9.36
N MET A 77 5.32 5.50 -8.79
CA MET A 77 5.13 4.97 -7.45
C MET A 77 5.01 6.07 -6.42
N THR A 78 5.83 7.11 -6.55
CA THR A 78 5.77 8.23 -5.64
C THR A 78 4.39 8.89 -5.67
N LYS A 79 3.85 9.07 -6.88
CA LYS A 79 2.53 9.67 -7.02
C LYS A 79 1.44 8.77 -6.45
N ALA A 80 1.55 7.47 -6.70
CA ALA A 80 0.57 6.54 -6.17
C ALA A 80 0.56 6.55 -4.65
N LEU A 81 1.76 6.51 -4.05
CA LEU A 81 1.86 6.50 -2.60
C LEU A 81 1.38 7.81 -2.00
N ARG A 82 1.62 8.92 -2.69
CA ARG A 82 1.15 10.21 -2.21
C ARG A 82 -0.38 10.25 -2.22
N THR A 83 -0.99 9.75 -3.28
CA THR A 83 -2.44 9.71 -3.35
C THR A 83 -3.01 8.88 -2.21
N LEU A 84 -2.42 7.71 -1.97
CA LEU A 84 -2.89 6.86 -0.88
C LEU A 84 -2.72 7.55 0.46
N ARG A 85 -1.56 8.19 0.66
CA ARG A 85 -1.32 8.86 1.93
C ARG A 85 -2.31 9.98 2.16
N ASP A 86 -2.60 10.76 1.13
CA ASP A 86 -3.52 11.87 1.28
C ASP A 86 -4.92 11.37 1.63
N GLU A 87 -5.36 10.30 0.99
CA GLU A 87 -6.67 9.75 1.28
C GLU A 87 -6.72 9.17 2.70
N LEU A 88 -5.66 8.52 3.10
CA LEU A 88 -5.60 7.94 4.43
C LEU A 88 -5.55 9.01 5.51
N GLU A 89 -4.88 10.12 5.24
CA GLU A 89 -4.84 11.21 6.21
C GLU A 89 -6.22 11.77 6.46
N ILE A 90 -7.00 11.93 5.38
CA ILE A 90 -8.36 12.42 5.52
C ILE A 90 -9.17 11.45 6.37
N TYR A 91 -9.03 10.18 6.09
CA TYR A 91 -9.74 9.13 6.83
C TYR A 91 -9.38 9.19 8.31
N MET A 92 -8.08 9.30 8.60
CA MET A 92 -7.63 9.29 9.97
C MET A 92 -8.07 10.53 10.73
N LYS A 93 -8.25 11.63 10.03
CA LYS A 93 -8.68 12.86 10.68
C LYS A 93 -10.08 12.77 11.24
N TYR A 94 -10.90 11.95 10.63
CA TYR A 94 -12.29 11.84 11.06
C TYR A 94 -12.50 10.77 12.12
N ASP A 95 -11.44 10.17 12.57
CA ASP A 95 -11.53 9.26 13.68
C ASP A 95 -11.38 10.03 14.97
#